data_4cdb953f9ce5c7523e1a5a4fe9d83569
#
_entry.id   4cdb953f9ce5c7523e1a5a4fe9d83569
#
_cell.length_a   1.000
_cell.length_b   1.000
_cell.length_c   1.000
_cell.angle_alpha   90.00
_cell.angle_beta   90.00
_cell.angle_gamma   90.00
#
_symmetry.space_group_name_H-M   'P 1'
#
loop_
_entity.id
_entity.type
_entity.pdbx_description
1 polymer ?
#
loop_
_entity_poly.entity_id
_entity_poly.type
_entity_poly.pdbx_seq_one_letter_code
_entity_poly.pdbx_strand_id
1 'polypeptide(L)'
;MLEPANGRIWIWLSILLALSLSILPLPFQFEPFRPDWLAMVLIYWALALPHRANVGTAWVAGLLLDVLLGSTLGVRAMAMAITTYLAAFQFQKIRNFSLWQQALIIGGLALVGKMTIFWAEHLFSQASLNFSYFWSMLTTMLIWPWVFLVLRKVRRRFNIR
;
A
#
# COMPACT_ATOMS: atom_id res chain seq x y z
N MET A 1 20.09 -4.88 -24.64
CA MET A 1 20.45 -5.26 -23.26
C MET A 1 19.23 -5.81 -22.55
N LEU A 2 19.28 -7.08 -22.21
CA LEU A 2 18.23 -7.67 -21.42
C LEU A 2 18.38 -7.13 -19.99
N GLU A 3 17.46 -6.25 -19.57
CA GLU A 3 17.41 -5.84 -18.17
C GLU A 3 17.27 -7.09 -17.31
N PRO A 4 18.03 -7.21 -16.22
CA PRO A 4 17.96 -8.39 -15.40
C PRO A 4 16.54 -8.54 -14.84
N ALA A 5 15.90 -9.65 -15.14
CA ALA A 5 14.58 -10.00 -14.65
C ALA A 5 14.49 -9.99 -13.12
N ASN A 6 15.62 -9.97 -12.45
CA ASN A 6 15.75 -10.05 -11.01
C ASN A 6 15.05 -8.91 -10.25
N GLY A 7 14.99 -7.71 -10.83
CA GLY A 7 14.36 -6.58 -10.16
C GLY A 7 12.85 -6.73 -9.95
N ARG A 8 12.15 -7.30 -10.96
CA ARG A 8 10.70 -7.54 -10.86
C ARG A 8 10.35 -8.60 -9.82
N ILE A 9 11.19 -9.62 -9.72
CA ILE A 9 11.00 -10.69 -8.75
C ILE A 9 10.98 -10.12 -7.31
N TRP A 10 11.90 -9.25 -7.00
CA TRP A 10 11.99 -8.65 -5.67
C TRP A 10 10.79 -7.73 -5.36
N ILE A 11 10.30 -6.99 -6.36
CA ILE A 11 9.08 -6.19 -6.22
C ILE A 11 7.89 -7.09 -5.87
N TRP A 12 7.69 -8.16 -6.63
CA TRP A 12 6.59 -9.11 -6.39
C TRP A 12 6.74 -9.87 -5.08
N LEU A 13 7.97 -10.22 -4.67
CA LEU A 13 8.23 -10.85 -3.37
C LEU A 13 7.86 -9.90 -2.22
N SER A 14 8.18 -8.61 -2.33
CA SER A 14 7.79 -7.63 -1.32
C SER A 14 6.28 -7.45 -1.26
N ILE A 15 5.60 -7.46 -2.40
CA ILE A 15 4.13 -7.41 -2.48
C ILE A 15 3.52 -8.66 -1.84
N LEU A 16 4.04 -9.85 -2.12
CA LEU A 16 3.58 -11.09 -1.52
C LEU A 16 3.77 -11.09 0.00
N LEU A 17 4.90 -10.58 0.48
CA LEU A 17 5.12 -10.41 1.91
C LEU A 17 4.12 -9.46 2.53
N ALA A 18 3.82 -8.34 1.88
CA ALA A 18 2.81 -7.39 2.33
C ALA A 18 1.41 -8.00 2.36
N LEU A 19 1.06 -8.79 1.35
CA LEU A 19 -0.20 -9.54 1.32
C LEU A 19 -0.28 -10.51 2.49
N SER A 20 0.79 -11.26 2.76
CA SER A 20 0.85 -12.17 3.89
C SER A 20 0.66 -11.45 5.23
N LEU A 21 1.32 -10.31 5.40
CA LEU A 21 1.16 -9.48 6.61
C LEU A 21 -0.25 -8.92 6.73
N SER A 22 -0.89 -8.60 5.61
CA SER A 22 -2.25 -8.06 5.59
C SER A 22 -3.31 -9.08 6.02
N ILE A 23 -3.07 -10.37 5.77
CA ILE A 23 -4.02 -11.44 6.12
C ILE A 23 -3.73 -12.12 7.44
N LEU A 24 -2.59 -11.83 8.09
CA LEU A 24 -2.26 -12.41 9.38
C LEU A 24 -3.33 -12.05 10.42
N PRO A 25 -3.87 -13.06 11.14
CA PRO A 25 -4.84 -12.78 12.19
C PRO A 25 -4.18 -12.06 13.36
N LEU A 26 -4.76 -10.93 13.75
CA LEU A 26 -4.34 -10.19 14.94
C LEU A 26 -5.36 -10.43 16.05
N PRO A 27 -4.94 -10.35 17.34
CA PRO A 27 -5.89 -10.33 18.45
C PRO A 27 -6.91 -9.20 18.26
N PHE A 28 -8.14 -9.41 18.69
CA PHE A 28 -9.23 -8.47 18.52
C PHE A 28 -8.89 -7.05 19.00
N GLN A 29 -8.07 -6.95 20.05
CA GLN A 29 -7.64 -5.68 20.63
C GLN A 29 -6.75 -4.88 19.69
N PHE A 30 -5.97 -5.54 18.82
CA PHE A 30 -4.99 -4.94 17.91
C PHE A 30 -5.51 -4.80 16.48
N GLU A 31 -6.69 -5.36 16.18
CA GLU A 31 -7.25 -5.29 14.83
C GLU A 31 -7.43 -3.85 14.31
N PRO A 32 -7.91 -2.88 15.12
CA PRO A 32 -8.02 -1.50 14.67
C PRO A 32 -6.68 -0.85 14.33
N PHE A 33 -5.58 -1.35 14.88
CA PHE A 33 -4.24 -0.82 14.67
C PHE A 33 -3.50 -1.49 13.51
N ARG A 34 -4.17 -2.30 12.72
CA ARG A 34 -3.54 -2.98 11.58
C ARG A 34 -3.05 -1.96 10.55
N PRO A 35 -1.73 -1.91 10.27
CA PRO A 35 -1.20 -1.02 9.23
C PRO A 35 -1.63 -1.47 7.84
N ASP A 36 -1.61 -0.53 6.91
CA ASP A 36 -1.90 -0.79 5.51
C ASP A 36 -0.64 -1.26 4.77
N TRP A 37 -0.18 -2.47 5.08
CA TRP A 37 1.07 -3.02 4.57
C TRP A 37 1.15 -2.98 3.05
N LEU A 38 0.10 -3.43 2.38
CA LEU A 38 0.07 -3.48 0.92
C LEU A 38 0.15 -2.07 0.31
N ALA A 39 -0.60 -1.12 0.86
CA ALA A 39 -0.58 0.26 0.39
C ALA A 39 0.81 0.87 0.54
N MET A 40 1.46 0.66 1.69
CA MET A 40 2.82 1.18 1.92
C MET A 40 3.82 0.63 0.92
N VAL A 41 3.81 -0.67 0.68
CA VAL A 41 4.74 -1.31 -0.26
C VAL A 41 4.49 -0.82 -1.69
N LEU A 42 3.23 -0.77 -2.11
CA LEU A 42 2.86 -0.29 -3.45
C LEU A 42 3.24 1.17 -3.66
N ILE A 43 2.99 2.02 -2.68
CA ILE A 43 3.34 3.44 -2.75
C ILE A 43 4.86 3.59 -2.81
N TYR A 44 5.60 2.84 -1.99
CA TYR A 44 7.06 2.90 -2.02
C TYR A 44 7.61 2.59 -3.42
N TRP A 45 7.16 1.50 -4.03
CA TRP A 45 7.63 1.13 -5.37
C TRP A 45 7.16 2.11 -6.44
N ALA A 46 5.96 2.67 -6.30
CA ALA A 46 5.47 3.70 -7.22
C ALA A 46 6.31 4.98 -7.13
N LEU A 47 6.79 5.33 -5.95
CA LEU A 47 7.70 6.47 -5.76
C LEU A 47 9.11 6.18 -6.25
N ALA A 48 9.60 4.97 -6.01
CA ALA A 48 10.97 4.59 -6.36
C ALA A 48 11.12 4.25 -7.84
N LEU A 49 10.19 3.49 -8.39
CA LEU A 49 10.23 2.97 -9.76
C LEU A 49 8.86 3.07 -10.42
N PRO A 50 8.39 4.29 -10.75
CA PRO A 50 7.04 4.47 -11.29
C PRO A 50 6.81 3.78 -12.64
N HIS A 51 7.89 3.47 -13.36
CA HIS A 51 7.80 2.76 -14.64
C HIS A 51 7.62 1.23 -14.48
N ARG A 52 7.93 0.68 -13.31
CA ARG A 52 7.80 -0.77 -13.04
C ARG A 52 6.62 -1.11 -12.15
N ALA A 53 6.37 -0.30 -11.16
CA ALA A 53 5.25 -0.45 -10.24
C ALA A 53 4.27 0.69 -10.44
N ASN A 54 3.25 0.46 -11.23
CA ASN A 54 2.25 1.46 -11.60
C ASN A 54 0.87 1.11 -11.05
N VAL A 55 -0.12 1.83 -11.50
CA VAL A 55 -1.53 1.64 -11.12
C VAL A 55 -2.02 0.23 -11.44
N GLY A 56 -1.59 -0.35 -12.58
CA GLY A 56 -1.94 -1.72 -12.96
C GLY A 56 -1.42 -2.76 -11.97
N THR A 57 -0.17 -2.60 -11.49
CA THR A 57 0.41 -3.47 -10.47
C THR A 57 -0.38 -3.37 -9.17
N ALA A 58 -0.75 -2.16 -8.76
CA ALA A 58 -1.56 -1.92 -7.57
C ALA A 58 -2.94 -2.55 -7.68
N TRP A 59 -3.57 -2.45 -8.84
CA TRP A 59 -4.87 -3.04 -9.11
C TRP A 59 -4.83 -4.57 -8.99
N VAL A 60 -3.83 -5.20 -9.60
CA VAL A 60 -3.64 -6.66 -9.50
C VAL A 60 -3.39 -7.08 -8.06
N ALA A 61 -2.52 -6.39 -7.35
CA ALA A 61 -2.23 -6.68 -5.94
C ALA A 61 -3.48 -6.53 -5.06
N GLY A 62 -4.29 -5.50 -5.30
CA GLY A 62 -5.55 -5.29 -4.61
C GLY A 62 -6.58 -6.38 -4.89
N LEU A 63 -6.65 -6.85 -6.15
CA LEU A 63 -7.50 -8.00 -6.51
C LEU A 63 -7.09 -9.26 -5.76
N LEU A 64 -5.78 -9.53 -5.68
CA LEU A 64 -5.26 -10.66 -4.91
C LEU A 64 -5.67 -10.55 -3.43
N LEU A 65 -5.59 -9.36 -2.87
CA LEU A 65 -6.01 -9.13 -1.49
C LEU A 65 -7.52 -9.36 -1.31
N ASP A 66 -8.35 -8.91 -2.26
CA ASP A 66 -9.80 -9.16 -2.24
C ASP A 66 -10.11 -10.66 -2.24
N VAL A 67 -9.42 -11.43 -3.08
CA VAL A 67 -9.57 -12.89 -3.13
C VAL A 67 -9.15 -13.53 -1.82
N LEU A 68 -8.00 -13.12 -1.28
CA LEU A 68 -7.47 -13.69 -0.03
C LEU A 68 -8.36 -13.40 1.18
N LEU A 69 -8.97 -12.23 1.23
CA LEU A 69 -9.87 -11.85 2.32
C LEU A 69 -11.31 -12.33 2.11
N GLY A 70 -11.63 -12.85 0.94
CA GLY A 70 -13.00 -13.25 0.61
C GLY A 70 -13.98 -12.08 0.57
N SER A 71 -13.49 -10.88 0.31
CA SER A 71 -14.30 -9.67 0.22
C SER A 71 -14.84 -9.45 -1.19
N THR A 72 -15.66 -8.39 -1.36
CA THR A 72 -16.19 -8.02 -2.68
C THR A 72 -15.05 -7.72 -3.64
N LEU A 73 -14.99 -8.45 -4.76
CA LEU A 73 -13.94 -8.29 -5.76
C LEU A 73 -13.93 -6.88 -6.35
N GLY A 74 -12.75 -6.30 -6.44
CA GLY A 74 -12.52 -5.01 -7.07
C GLY A 74 -12.57 -3.80 -6.13
N VAL A 75 -13.08 -3.93 -4.91
CA VAL A 75 -13.16 -2.82 -3.95
C VAL A 75 -11.76 -2.39 -3.52
N ARG A 76 -10.98 -3.32 -2.99
CA ARG A 76 -9.60 -3.03 -2.57
C ARG A 76 -8.70 -2.78 -3.77
N ALA A 77 -8.94 -3.45 -4.89
CA ALA A 77 -8.22 -3.20 -6.13
C ALA A 77 -8.37 -1.74 -6.57
N MET A 78 -9.58 -1.21 -6.54
CA MET A 78 -9.86 0.19 -6.87
C MET A 78 -9.19 1.14 -5.87
N ALA A 79 -9.28 0.84 -4.57
CA ALA A 79 -8.65 1.65 -3.53
C ALA A 79 -7.14 1.70 -3.71
N MET A 80 -6.49 0.57 -3.96
CA MET A 80 -5.05 0.50 -4.20
C MET A 80 -4.65 1.23 -5.49
N ALA A 81 -5.45 1.09 -6.55
CA ALA A 81 -5.20 1.79 -7.81
C ALA A 81 -5.27 3.31 -7.62
N ILE A 82 -6.28 3.82 -6.93
CA ILE A 82 -6.44 5.26 -6.67
C ILE A 82 -5.30 5.79 -5.81
N THR A 83 -4.98 5.12 -4.71
CA THR A 83 -3.88 5.53 -3.81
C THR A 83 -2.54 5.55 -4.53
N THR A 84 -2.25 4.51 -5.28
CA THR A 84 -0.99 4.42 -6.04
C THR A 84 -0.93 5.44 -7.16
N TYR A 85 -2.05 5.71 -7.82
CA TYR A 85 -2.13 6.74 -8.84
C TYR A 85 -1.81 8.12 -8.26
N LEU A 86 -2.42 8.47 -7.13
CA LEU A 86 -2.16 9.75 -6.48
C LEU A 86 -0.68 9.88 -6.04
N ALA A 87 -0.10 8.80 -5.52
CA ALA A 87 1.31 8.77 -5.16
C ALA A 87 2.20 8.92 -6.39
N ALA A 88 1.92 8.19 -7.46
CA ALA A 88 2.71 8.23 -8.69
C ALA A 88 2.59 9.57 -9.41
N PHE A 89 1.43 10.20 -9.35
CA PHE A 89 1.22 11.52 -9.97
C PHE A 89 2.13 12.59 -9.39
N GLN A 90 2.44 12.50 -8.09
CA GLN A 90 3.28 13.48 -7.40
C GLN A 90 4.60 12.86 -6.92
N PHE A 91 5.08 11.80 -7.55
CA PHE A 91 6.24 11.07 -7.06
C PHE A 91 7.50 11.95 -6.91
N GLN A 92 7.71 12.91 -7.80
CA GLN A 92 8.87 13.80 -7.73
C GLN A 92 8.86 14.67 -6.48
N LYS A 93 7.69 15.21 -6.11
CA LYS A 93 7.53 16.03 -4.92
C LYS A 93 7.68 15.20 -3.64
N ILE A 94 6.98 14.07 -3.60
CA ILE A 94 6.96 13.20 -2.41
C ILE A 94 8.36 12.63 -2.15
N ARG A 95 9.08 12.27 -3.19
CA ARG A 95 10.45 11.74 -3.10
C ARG A 95 11.42 12.70 -2.44
N ASN A 96 11.24 13.99 -2.65
CA ASN A 96 12.12 15.05 -2.15
C ASN A 96 11.78 15.45 -0.71
N PHE A 97 10.66 15.02 -0.17
CA PHE A 97 10.27 15.33 1.20
C PHE A 97 11.07 14.52 2.22
N SER A 98 11.20 15.04 3.44
CA SER A 98 11.76 14.30 4.57
C SER A 98 10.85 13.12 4.92
N LEU A 99 11.38 12.12 5.65
CA LEU A 99 10.60 10.94 6.04
C LEU A 99 9.34 11.29 6.83
N TRP A 100 9.39 12.30 7.67
CA TRP A 100 8.24 12.75 8.44
C TRP A 100 7.15 13.37 7.57
N GLN A 101 7.54 14.18 6.60
CA GLN A 101 6.61 14.74 5.62
C GLN A 101 5.99 13.65 4.73
N GLN A 102 6.82 12.69 4.30
CA GLN A 102 6.32 11.52 3.58
C GLN A 102 5.32 10.72 4.42
N ALA A 103 5.62 10.50 5.70
CA ALA A 103 4.72 9.79 6.60
C ALA A 103 3.33 10.44 6.66
N LEU A 104 3.27 11.76 6.76
CA LEU A 104 2.02 12.50 6.75
C LEU A 104 1.24 12.31 5.45
N ILE A 105 1.92 12.37 4.32
CA ILE A 105 1.31 12.18 3.00
C ILE A 105 0.81 10.73 2.85
N ILE A 106 1.60 9.76 3.28
CA ILE A 106 1.22 8.34 3.24
C ILE A 106 0.01 8.08 4.13
N GLY A 107 -0.04 8.71 5.30
CA GLY A 107 -1.21 8.64 6.17
C GLY A 107 -2.47 9.17 5.49
N GLY A 108 -2.36 10.31 4.81
CA GLY A 108 -3.45 10.87 4.02
C GLY A 108 -3.90 9.96 2.88
N LEU A 109 -2.95 9.37 2.16
CA LEU A 109 -3.22 8.41 1.08
C LEU A 109 -3.89 7.14 1.61
N ALA A 110 -3.44 6.64 2.76
CA ALA A 110 -4.07 5.49 3.42
C ALA A 110 -5.52 5.81 3.80
N LEU A 111 -5.76 7.02 4.30
CA LEU A 111 -7.12 7.47 4.62
C LEU A 111 -8.00 7.53 3.36
N VAL A 112 -7.47 8.04 2.24
CA VAL A 112 -8.18 8.06 0.95
C VAL A 112 -8.55 6.64 0.53
N GLY A 113 -7.61 5.70 0.66
CA GLY A 113 -7.87 4.28 0.36
C GLY A 113 -8.97 3.70 1.24
N LYS A 114 -8.93 3.96 2.54
CA LYS A 114 -9.97 3.51 3.48
C LYS A 114 -11.34 4.12 3.17
N MET A 115 -11.37 5.40 2.84
CA MET A 115 -12.62 6.06 2.43
C MET A 115 -13.17 5.49 1.13
N THR A 116 -12.31 5.16 0.17
CA THR A 116 -12.72 4.51 -1.08
C THR A 116 -13.36 3.15 -0.80
N ILE A 117 -12.74 2.35 0.05
CA ILE A 117 -13.28 1.05 0.47
C ILE A 117 -14.63 1.24 1.17
N PHE A 118 -14.72 2.18 2.09
CA PHE A 118 -15.97 2.48 2.79
C PHE A 118 -17.09 2.86 1.83
N TRP A 119 -16.83 3.79 0.91
CA TRP A 119 -17.84 4.23 -0.07
C TRP A 119 -18.29 3.07 -0.97
N ALA A 120 -17.34 2.27 -1.46
CA ALA A 120 -17.68 1.13 -2.32
C ALA A 120 -18.49 0.08 -1.56
N GLU A 121 -18.10 -0.25 -0.34
CA GLU A 121 -18.86 -1.20 0.49
C GLU A 121 -20.24 -0.66 0.87
N HIS A 122 -20.36 0.63 1.12
CA HIS A 122 -21.63 1.26 1.43
C HIS A 122 -22.63 1.20 0.26
N LEU A 123 -22.14 1.22 -0.98
CA LEU A 123 -22.99 1.07 -2.16
C LEU A 123 -23.57 -0.35 -2.29
N PHE A 124 -22.84 -1.37 -1.82
CA PHE A 124 -23.23 -2.78 -1.93
C PHE A 124 -23.84 -3.33 -0.64
N SER A 125 -23.53 -2.72 0.49
CA SER A 125 -24.05 -3.13 1.80
C SER A 125 -24.11 -1.91 2.73
N GLN A 126 -24.83 -2.04 3.84
CA GLN A 126 -24.87 -0.98 4.83
C GLN A 126 -23.60 -1.03 5.69
N ALA A 127 -22.55 -0.39 5.21
CA ALA A 127 -21.32 -0.23 5.98
C ALA A 127 -21.46 0.96 6.94
N SER A 128 -21.04 0.79 8.19
CA SER A 128 -20.97 1.87 9.17
C SER A 128 -19.57 2.47 9.21
N LEU A 129 -19.48 3.79 9.36
CA LEU A 129 -18.21 4.46 9.60
C LEU A 129 -17.63 3.95 10.93
N ASN A 130 -16.41 3.46 10.87
CA ASN A 130 -15.72 2.96 12.04
C ASN A 130 -14.48 3.81 12.31
N PHE A 131 -14.32 4.27 13.54
CA PHE A 131 -13.15 5.04 13.97
C PHE A 131 -11.84 4.25 13.85
N SER A 132 -11.91 2.93 13.66
CA SER A 132 -10.74 2.09 13.42
C SER A 132 -9.91 2.54 12.21
N TYR A 133 -10.51 3.24 11.24
CA TYR A 133 -9.79 3.78 10.09
C TYR A 133 -8.74 4.82 10.50
N PHE A 134 -9.05 5.67 11.48
CA PHE A 134 -8.09 6.64 12.00
C PHE A 134 -6.90 5.97 12.70
N TRP A 135 -7.17 4.94 13.49
CA TRP A 135 -6.12 4.19 14.18
C TRP A 135 -5.20 3.49 13.19
N SER A 136 -5.76 2.87 12.16
CA SER A 136 -4.98 2.25 11.08
C SER A 136 -4.13 3.29 10.34
N MET A 137 -4.68 4.46 10.05
CA MET A 137 -3.95 5.58 9.43
C MET A 137 -2.76 6.01 10.29
N LEU A 138 -2.97 6.22 11.60
CA LEU A 138 -1.91 6.62 12.52
C LEU A 138 -0.81 5.57 12.59
N THR A 139 -1.17 4.30 12.68
CA THR A 139 -0.22 3.18 12.70
C THR A 139 0.59 3.13 11.39
N THR A 140 -0.06 3.32 10.25
CA THR A 140 0.59 3.39 8.95
C THR A 140 1.59 4.53 8.89
N MET A 141 1.23 5.71 9.40
CA MET A 141 2.14 6.85 9.46
C MET A 141 3.38 6.56 10.32
N LEU A 142 3.19 5.93 11.48
CA LEU A 142 4.28 5.61 12.39
C LEU A 142 5.23 4.56 11.82
N ILE A 143 4.70 3.60 11.07
CA ILE A 143 5.47 2.49 10.51
C ILE A 143 6.14 2.88 9.18
N TRP A 144 5.63 3.89 8.48
CA TRP A 144 6.15 4.28 7.17
C TRP A 144 7.67 4.50 7.13
N PRO A 145 8.30 5.24 8.06
CA PRO A 145 9.75 5.42 8.02
C PRO A 145 10.51 4.10 8.05
N TRP A 146 10.05 3.12 8.83
CA TRP A 146 10.66 1.80 8.93
C TRP A 146 10.53 1.01 7.63
N VAL A 147 9.32 0.99 7.06
CA VAL A 147 9.06 0.33 5.77
C VAL A 147 9.89 0.96 4.66
N PHE A 148 9.96 2.28 4.62
CA PHE A 148 10.77 3.02 3.65
C PHE A 148 12.24 2.60 3.74
N LEU A 149 12.80 2.58 4.94
CA LEU A 149 14.22 2.23 5.13
C LEU A 149 14.50 0.77 4.77
N VAL A 150 13.62 -0.14 5.15
CA VAL A 150 13.77 -1.58 4.82
C VAL A 150 13.71 -1.80 3.31
N LEU A 151 12.72 -1.24 2.63
CA LEU A 151 12.58 -1.39 1.18
C LEU A 151 13.70 -0.68 0.42
N ARG A 152 14.16 0.46 0.91
CA ARG A 152 15.33 1.14 0.36
C ARG A 152 16.58 0.29 0.46
N LYS A 153 16.78 -0.38 1.59
CA LYS A 153 17.91 -1.31 1.81
C LYS A 153 17.83 -2.48 0.84
N VAL A 154 16.65 -3.07 0.67
CA VAL A 154 16.40 -4.14 -0.29
C VAL A 154 16.72 -3.69 -1.71
N ARG A 155 16.21 -2.51 -2.09
CA ARG A 155 16.45 -1.94 -3.43
C ARG A 155 17.93 -1.76 -3.72
N ARG A 156 18.68 -1.24 -2.74
CA ARG A 156 20.13 -1.02 -2.89
C ARG A 156 20.91 -2.32 -2.92
N ARG A 157 20.57 -3.27 -2.05
CA ARG A 157 21.28 -4.55 -1.95
C ARG A 157 21.16 -5.38 -3.22
N PHE A 158 19.99 -5.40 -3.83
CA PHE A 158 19.72 -6.18 -5.05
C PHE A 158 19.81 -5.32 -6.32
N ASN A 159 20.25 -4.09 -6.21
CA ASN A 159 20.47 -3.16 -7.32
C ASN A 159 19.25 -3.06 -8.25
N ILE A 160 18.06 -2.94 -7.68
CA ILE A 160 16.80 -2.81 -8.40
C ILE A 160 16.71 -1.40 -9.00
N ARG A 161 16.64 -1.33 -10.36
CA ARG A 161 16.55 -0.08 -11.11
C ARG A 161 15.34 -0.07 -12.02
#